data_02ede1baa6f4c9f15e5587be930d9e78
#
_entry.id   02ede1baa6f4c9f15e5587be930d9e78
#
_cell.length_a   1.000
_cell.length_b   1.000
_cell.length_c   1.000
_cell.angle_alpha   90.00
_cell.angle_beta   90.00
_cell.angle_gamma   90.00
#
_symmetry.space_group_name_H-M   'P 1'
#
loop_
_entity.id
_entity.type
_entity.pdbx_description
1 polymer ?
#
loop_
_entity_poly.entity_id
_entity_poly.type
_entity_poly.pdbx_seq_one_letter_code
_entity_poly.pdbx_strand_id
1 'polypeptide(L)'
;MKISVAMAYYNGGTYIEEQMDSILSQLGNQDEVIVSVDGASDGSEPILLNMEKKDCRIQVIKGPGKRVVKNFENAIRHCTGDIIYLSDQDDIWKPDKVKKVNAAFDNLEVKAILHDAEITDENGKATGAESLFALRKSKPGILKNLIKNSYVGCCMAFRKELIPVICPIPKEMYMHDYWIGTAAEYMGQVCFLKDKLIGYRRHSSNVTQMTHGSIDFMVKKRIDIIRCLGLLKKRVREIG
;
A
#
# COMPACT_ATOMS: atom_id res chain seq x y z
N MET A 1 -9.09 16.28 8.39
CA MET A 1 -8.92 14.88 7.91
C MET A 1 -7.57 14.41 8.38
N LYS A 2 -7.55 13.41 9.28
CA LYS A 2 -6.33 12.81 9.82
C LYS A 2 -5.79 11.76 8.85
N ILE A 3 -4.48 11.68 8.70
CA ILE A 3 -3.80 10.71 7.84
C ILE A 3 -3.10 9.66 8.70
N SER A 4 -3.20 8.39 8.30
CA SER A 4 -2.33 7.34 8.78
C SER A 4 -1.54 6.77 7.60
N VAL A 5 -0.25 6.54 7.80
CA VAL A 5 0.59 5.79 6.87
C VAL A 5 0.82 4.40 7.43
N ALA A 6 0.36 3.37 6.74
CA ALA A 6 0.59 1.97 7.10
C ALA A 6 1.80 1.45 6.35
N MET A 7 2.88 1.14 7.06
CA MET A 7 4.13 0.62 6.49
C MET A 7 4.39 -0.80 6.98
N ALA A 8 4.62 -1.72 6.05
CA ALA A 8 5.12 -3.05 6.34
C ALA A 8 6.64 -3.04 6.20
N TYR A 9 7.35 -3.37 7.28
CA TYR A 9 8.81 -3.31 7.33
C TYR A 9 9.45 -4.69 7.50
N TYR A 10 10.48 -4.95 6.69
CA TYR A 10 11.34 -6.14 6.79
C TYR A 10 12.70 -5.87 6.10
N ASN A 11 13.80 -5.83 6.86
CA ASN A 11 15.17 -5.68 6.34
C ASN A 11 15.35 -4.49 5.36
N GLY A 12 14.88 -3.30 5.74
CA GLY A 12 14.89 -2.10 4.90
C GLY A 12 15.87 -1.01 5.35
N GLY A 13 16.88 -1.35 6.17
CA GLY A 13 17.77 -0.38 6.81
C GLY A 13 18.48 0.60 5.87
N THR A 14 18.75 0.18 4.64
CA THR A 14 19.42 1.02 3.64
C THR A 14 18.57 2.22 3.19
N TYR A 15 17.24 2.10 3.18
CA TYR A 15 16.35 3.08 2.55
C TYR A 15 15.41 3.77 3.52
N ILE A 16 15.24 3.24 4.72
CA ILE A 16 14.16 3.66 5.63
C ILE A 16 14.27 5.12 6.07
N GLU A 17 15.48 5.66 6.25
CA GLU A 17 15.66 7.05 6.67
C GLU A 17 15.15 8.00 5.58
N GLU A 18 15.59 7.81 4.34
CA GLU A 18 15.15 8.63 3.19
C GLU A 18 13.65 8.52 2.95
N GLN A 19 13.10 7.29 3.02
CA GLN A 19 11.67 7.06 2.87
C GLN A 19 10.89 7.78 3.98
N MET A 20 11.30 7.65 5.23
CA MET A 20 10.62 8.27 6.36
C MET A 20 10.66 9.81 6.28
N ASP A 21 11.81 10.39 5.94
CA ASP A 21 11.93 11.85 5.74
C ASP A 21 10.99 12.35 4.65
N SER A 22 10.87 11.61 3.54
CA SER A 22 9.98 11.95 2.43
C SER A 22 8.49 11.91 2.83
N ILE A 23 8.12 11.04 3.77
CA ILE A 23 6.77 10.92 4.33
C ILE A 23 6.51 12.04 5.34
N LEU A 24 7.37 12.16 6.37
CA LEU A 24 7.16 13.06 7.49
C LEU A 24 7.14 14.54 7.09
N SER A 25 7.86 14.91 6.01
CA SER A 25 7.86 16.26 5.44
C SER A 25 6.48 16.71 4.93
N GLN A 26 5.54 15.78 4.71
CA GLN A 26 4.20 16.05 4.18
C GLN A 26 3.08 15.84 5.20
N LEU A 27 3.40 15.29 6.38
CA LEU A 27 2.44 15.00 7.43
C LEU A 27 2.32 16.14 8.44
N GLY A 28 1.10 16.41 8.89
CA GLY A 28 0.81 17.33 9.99
C GLY A 28 1.02 16.67 11.36
N ASN A 29 0.90 17.49 12.42
CA ASN A 29 1.15 17.03 13.80
C ASN A 29 0.13 16.01 14.33
N GLN A 30 -1.04 15.89 13.70
CA GLN A 30 -2.09 14.94 14.08
C GLN A 30 -2.03 13.63 13.30
N ASP A 31 -1.20 13.61 12.23
CA ASP A 31 -1.04 12.44 11.38
C ASP A 31 -0.09 11.42 12.04
N GLU A 32 -0.06 10.20 11.50
CA GLU A 32 0.74 9.13 12.08
C GLU A 32 1.34 8.20 11.03
N VAL A 33 2.46 7.57 11.37
CA VAL A 33 3.10 6.50 10.59
C VAL A 33 3.17 5.26 11.47
N ILE A 34 2.44 4.21 11.09
CA ILE A 34 2.44 2.91 11.77
C ILE A 34 3.40 1.97 11.04
N VAL A 35 4.52 1.67 11.65
CA VAL A 35 5.55 0.77 11.09
C VAL A 35 5.43 -0.60 11.73
N SER A 36 4.92 -1.59 10.99
CA SER A 36 4.84 -2.98 11.46
C SER A 36 6.09 -3.74 11.06
N VAL A 37 6.92 -4.11 12.05
CA VAL A 37 8.24 -4.74 11.85
C VAL A 37 8.13 -6.26 11.93
N ASP A 38 8.31 -6.93 10.80
CA ASP A 38 8.13 -8.40 10.66
C ASP A 38 9.48 -9.16 10.86
N GLY A 39 10.24 -8.75 11.88
CA GLY A 39 11.51 -9.37 12.26
C GLY A 39 12.69 -8.89 11.40
N ALA A 40 13.25 -7.73 11.71
CA ALA A 40 14.44 -7.21 11.05
C ALA A 40 15.69 -8.01 11.47
N SER A 41 16.33 -8.70 10.52
CA SER A 41 17.58 -9.44 10.73
C SER A 41 18.82 -8.69 10.23
N ASP A 42 18.64 -7.52 9.61
CA ASP A 42 19.70 -6.64 9.08
C ASP A 42 20.24 -5.62 10.11
N GLY A 43 19.78 -5.69 11.37
CA GLY A 43 20.17 -4.76 12.43
C GLY A 43 19.52 -3.38 12.33
N SER A 44 18.49 -3.19 11.52
CA SER A 44 17.85 -1.89 11.29
C SER A 44 16.74 -1.52 12.29
N GLU A 45 16.29 -2.45 13.12
CA GLU A 45 15.26 -2.17 14.13
C GLU A 45 15.62 -1.02 15.08
N PRO A 46 16.86 -0.88 15.58
CA PRO A 46 17.29 0.28 16.38
C PRO A 46 17.15 1.63 15.67
N ILE A 47 17.26 1.67 14.33
CA ILE A 47 17.07 2.89 13.54
C ILE A 47 15.62 3.35 13.67
N LEU A 48 14.66 2.43 13.47
CA LEU A 48 13.23 2.71 13.61
C LEU A 48 12.84 3.15 15.01
N LEU A 49 13.36 2.47 16.05
CA LEU A 49 13.11 2.84 17.45
C LEU A 49 13.73 4.21 17.82
N ASN A 50 14.84 4.58 17.20
CA ASN A 50 15.42 5.92 17.37
C ASN A 50 14.58 6.98 16.66
N MET A 51 14.02 6.70 15.49
CA MET A 51 13.09 7.60 14.80
C MET A 51 11.81 7.82 15.60
N GLU A 52 11.22 6.77 16.14
CA GLU A 52 10.03 6.84 17.01
C GLU A 52 10.27 7.76 18.24
N LYS A 53 11.46 7.67 18.85
CA LYS A 53 11.82 8.56 19.99
C LYS A 53 11.96 10.03 19.59
N LYS A 54 12.31 10.32 18.34
CA LYS A 54 12.53 11.68 17.84
C LYS A 54 11.27 12.34 17.30
N ASP A 55 10.33 11.55 16.78
CA ASP A 55 9.10 12.06 16.18
C ASP A 55 7.88 11.27 16.67
N CYS A 56 7.02 11.94 17.45
CA CYS A 56 5.84 11.35 18.07
C CYS A 56 4.78 10.87 17.07
N ARG A 57 4.89 11.21 15.79
CA ARG A 57 4.01 10.71 14.74
C ARG A 57 4.35 9.28 14.32
N ILE A 58 5.53 8.78 14.64
CA ILE A 58 5.96 7.41 14.32
C ILE A 58 5.56 6.48 15.46
N GLN A 59 4.97 5.36 15.10
CA GLN A 59 4.69 4.25 16.01
C GLN A 59 5.25 2.95 15.43
N VAL A 60 6.21 2.35 16.12
CA VAL A 60 6.81 1.06 15.75
C VAL A 60 6.08 -0.06 16.48
N ILE A 61 5.52 -1.00 15.74
CA ILE A 61 4.80 -2.15 16.30
C ILE A 61 5.41 -3.47 15.84
N LYS A 62 5.32 -4.48 16.69
CA LYS A 62 5.79 -5.82 16.32
C LYS A 62 4.90 -6.44 15.26
N GLY A 63 5.49 -6.88 14.16
CA GLY A 63 4.81 -7.61 13.09
C GLY A 63 4.49 -9.06 13.46
N PRO A 64 3.58 -9.70 12.72
CA PRO A 64 3.09 -11.05 13.03
C PRO A 64 4.04 -12.18 12.62
N GLY A 65 5.17 -11.93 11.95
CA GLY A 65 6.07 -12.95 11.38
C GLY A 65 5.44 -13.77 10.25
N LYS A 66 4.51 -13.19 9.50
CA LYS A 66 3.64 -13.92 8.56
C LYS A 66 3.60 -13.33 7.16
N ARG A 67 4.71 -12.78 6.68
CA ARG A 67 4.86 -12.19 5.35
C ARG A 67 4.10 -10.86 5.15
N VAL A 68 4.37 -10.21 4.02
CA VAL A 68 3.95 -8.85 3.66
C VAL A 68 2.44 -8.58 3.83
N VAL A 69 1.56 -9.50 3.42
CA VAL A 69 0.10 -9.29 3.49
C VAL A 69 -0.38 -9.13 4.92
N LYS A 70 0.12 -9.98 5.84
CA LYS A 70 -0.26 -9.92 7.26
C LYS A 70 0.46 -8.81 8.00
N ASN A 71 1.63 -8.42 7.54
CA ASN A 71 2.36 -7.28 8.07
C ASN A 71 1.63 -5.97 7.74
N PHE A 72 1.16 -5.79 6.50
CA PHE A 72 0.28 -4.68 6.15
C PHE A 72 -1.05 -4.72 6.91
N GLU A 73 -1.70 -5.89 7.03
CA GLU A 73 -2.93 -6.01 7.83
C GLU A 73 -2.70 -5.54 9.27
N ASN A 74 -1.57 -5.91 9.87
CA ASN A 74 -1.22 -5.49 11.23
C ASN A 74 -1.06 -3.96 11.31
N ALA A 75 -0.31 -3.34 10.41
CA ALA A 75 -0.19 -1.88 10.35
C ALA A 75 -1.55 -1.19 10.16
N ILE A 76 -2.35 -1.63 9.18
CA ILE A 76 -3.68 -1.07 8.87
C ILE A 76 -4.62 -1.09 10.09
N ARG A 77 -4.60 -2.18 10.87
CA ARG A 77 -5.45 -2.31 12.07
C ARG A 77 -5.10 -1.31 13.18
N HIS A 78 -3.88 -0.81 13.21
CA HIS A 78 -3.42 0.19 14.18
C HIS A 78 -3.63 1.63 13.67
N CYS A 79 -3.99 1.82 12.40
CA CYS A 79 -4.27 3.13 11.84
C CYS A 79 -5.56 3.73 12.42
N THR A 80 -5.48 5.00 12.82
CA THR A 80 -6.61 5.75 13.40
C THR A 80 -7.13 6.88 12.52
N GLY A 81 -6.38 7.26 11.46
CA GLY A 81 -6.71 8.35 10.53
C GLY A 81 -7.94 8.07 9.66
N ASP A 82 -8.47 9.11 9.06
CA ASP A 82 -9.62 9.05 8.13
C ASP A 82 -9.22 8.45 6.77
N ILE A 83 -7.98 8.73 6.36
CA ILE A 83 -7.36 8.21 5.13
C ILE A 83 -6.10 7.43 5.50
N ILE A 84 -6.01 6.22 4.99
CA ILE A 84 -4.87 5.31 5.17
C ILE A 84 -4.05 5.27 3.88
N TYR A 85 -2.80 5.66 3.96
CA TYR A 85 -1.81 5.50 2.89
C TYR A 85 -1.04 4.22 3.11
N LEU A 86 -0.85 3.43 2.07
CA LEU A 86 0.10 2.32 2.12
C LEU A 86 1.48 2.82 1.70
N SER A 87 2.50 2.30 2.36
CA SER A 87 3.90 2.62 2.03
C SER A 87 4.77 1.38 2.15
N ASP A 88 5.57 1.14 1.12
CA ASP A 88 6.71 0.26 1.21
C ASP A 88 7.87 1.03 1.87
N GLN A 89 8.89 0.32 2.35
CA GLN A 89 9.98 0.86 3.17
C GLN A 89 11.11 1.51 2.36
N ASP A 90 11.07 1.41 1.04
CA ASP A 90 12.20 1.61 0.12
C ASP A 90 11.92 2.58 -1.04
N ASP A 91 10.74 3.18 -1.09
CA ASP A 91 10.37 4.19 -2.08
C ASP A 91 10.73 5.62 -1.61
N ILE A 92 10.41 6.63 -2.43
CA ILE A 92 10.54 8.03 -2.06
C ILE A 92 9.23 8.75 -2.42
N TRP A 93 8.55 9.35 -1.44
CA TRP A 93 7.38 10.18 -1.70
C TRP A 93 7.80 11.49 -2.34
N LYS A 94 7.20 11.84 -3.48
CA LYS A 94 7.42 13.12 -4.12
C LYS A 94 6.64 14.23 -3.38
N PRO A 95 7.13 15.48 -3.43
CA PRO A 95 6.37 16.62 -2.94
C PRO A 95 4.96 16.63 -3.52
N ASP A 96 3.99 17.19 -2.79
CA ASP A 96 2.57 17.24 -3.17
C ASP A 96 1.81 15.90 -3.20
N LYS A 97 2.41 14.75 -2.86
CA LYS A 97 1.68 13.47 -2.84
C LYS A 97 0.45 13.56 -1.96
N VAL A 98 0.62 13.94 -0.70
CA VAL A 98 -0.47 14.05 0.26
C VAL A 98 -1.50 15.07 -0.20
N LYS A 99 -1.08 16.25 -0.66
CA LYS A 99 -1.98 17.29 -1.16
C LYS A 99 -2.86 16.83 -2.32
N LYS A 100 -2.25 16.19 -3.34
CA LYS A 100 -2.97 15.74 -4.54
C LYS A 100 -3.90 14.58 -4.26
N VAL A 101 -3.44 13.61 -3.45
CA VAL A 101 -4.25 12.46 -3.07
C VAL A 101 -5.43 12.90 -2.20
N ASN A 102 -5.21 13.77 -1.21
CA ASN A 102 -6.30 14.28 -0.37
C ASN A 102 -7.35 15.04 -1.18
N ALA A 103 -6.95 15.89 -2.14
CA ALA A 103 -7.89 16.60 -3.00
C ALA A 103 -8.79 15.65 -3.82
N ALA A 104 -8.28 14.49 -4.23
CA ALA A 104 -9.11 13.52 -4.94
C ALA A 104 -10.13 12.81 -4.03
N PHE A 105 -9.93 12.82 -2.70
CA PHE A 105 -10.92 12.35 -1.72
C PHE A 105 -12.03 13.38 -1.40
N ASP A 106 -12.03 14.59 -1.97
CA ASP A 106 -13.15 15.53 -1.84
C ASP A 106 -14.43 14.93 -2.44
N ASN A 107 -14.31 14.06 -3.44
CA ASN A 107 -15.42 13.22 -3.90
C ASN A 107 -15.65 12.05 -2.92
N LEU A 108 -16.79 12.07 -2.24
CA LEU A 108 -17.16 11.07 -1.21
C LEU A 108 -17.39 9.66 -1.78
N GLU A 109 -17.68 9.53 -3.06
CA GLU A 109 -17.81 8.23 -3.75
C GLU A 109 -16.47 7.52 -3.92
N VAL A 110 -15.36 8.27 -3.89
CA VAL A 110 -14.02 7.72 -4.01
C VAL A 110 -13.64 7.02 -2.70
N LYS A 111 -13.50 5.70 -2.75
CA LYS A 111 -13.13 4.84 -1.62
C LYS A 111 -11.64 4.56 -1.55
N ALA A 112 -10.98 4.49 -2.70
CA ALA A 112 -9.53 4.40 -2.77
C ALA A 112 -8.97 5.19 -3.97
N ILE A 113 -7.71 5.54 -3.85
CA ILE A 113 -6.95 6.24 -4.89
C ILE A 113 -5.70 5.41 -5.19
N LEU A 114 -5.41 5.29 -6.48
CA LEU A 114 -4.09 4.91 -6.95
C LEU A 114 -3.48 6.06 -7.74
N HIS A 115 -2.21 6.33 -7.52
CA HIS A 115 -1.44 7.27 -8.33
C HIS A 115 -0.34 6.55 -9.10
N ASP A 116 0.19 7.22 -10.14
CA ASP A 116 1.30 6.70 -10.91
C ASP A 116 2.64 6.85 -10.16
N ALA A 117 3.67 6.18 -10.65
CA ALA A 117 5.02 6.23 -10.09
C ALA A 117 6.07 6.40 -11.18
N GLU A 118 7.15 7.10 -10.84
CA GLU A 118 8.38 7.13 -11.61
C GLU A 118 9.26 5.95 -11.20
N ILE A 119 9.81 5.24 -12.17
CA ILE A 119 10.74 4.15 -11.87
C ILE A 119 12.12 4.74 -11.61
N THR A 120 12.67 4.43 -10.43
CA THR A 120 14.02 4.85 -10.03
C THR A 120 14.95 3.65 -9.85
N ASP A 121 16.24 3.89 -9.91
CA ASP A 121 17.27 2.92 -9.55
C ASP A 121 17.43 2.81 -8.02
N GLU A 122 18.36 2.00 -7.57
CA GLU A 122 18.66 1.79 -6.14
C GLU A 122 19.09 3.07 -5.41
N ASN A 123 19.61 4.07 -6.12
CA ASN A 123 20.01 5.36 -5.58
C ASN A 123 18.90 6.43 -5.66
N GLY A 124 17.67 6.05 -6.05
CA GLY A 124 16.54 6.97 -6.19
C GLY A 124 16.57 7.82 -7.46
N LYS A 125 17.52 7.60 -8.39
CA LYS A 125 17.62 8.33 -9.65
C LYS A 125 16.65 7.79 -10.69
N ALA A 126 15.92 8.69 -11.38
CA ALA A 126 15.01 8.30 -12.44
C ALA A 126 15.73 7.50 -13.56
N THR A 127 15.17 6.36 -13.92
CA THR A 127 15.75 5.47 -14.95
C THR A 127 15.43 5.89 -16.38
N GLY A 128 14.49 6.82 -16.58
CA GLY A 128 13.95 7.18 -17.89
C GLY A 128 12.96 6.16 -18.47
N ALA A 129 12.66 5.08 -17.72
CA ALA A 129 11.66 4.11 -18.13
C ALA A 129 10.24 4.71 -18.15
N GLU A 130 9.32 4.01 -18.86
CA GLU A 130 7.90 4.34 -18.78
C GLU A 130 7.40 4.31 -17.34
N SER A 131 6.34 5.08 -17.06
CA SER A 131 5.74 5.11 -15.73
C SER A 131 5.17 3.74 -15.34
N LEU A 132 4.96 3.54 -14.05
CA LEU A 132 4.41 2.27 -13.53
C LEU A 132 3.04 1.95 -14.12
N PHE A 133 2.16 2.96 -14.31
CA PHE A 133 0.85 2.78 -14.93
C PHE A 133 0.94 2.40 -16.40
N ALA A 134 1.89 2.99 -17.14
CA ALA A 134 2.11 2.65 -18.54
C ALA A 134 2.59 1.19 -18.69
N LEU A 135 3.60 0.79 -17.91
CA LEU A 135 4.13 -0.58 -17.91
C LEU A 135 3.07 -1.63 -17.53
N ARG A 136 2.24 -1.33 -16.52
CA ARG A 136 1.19 -2.23 -16.06
C ARG A 136 -0.09 -2.15 -16.87
N LYS A 137 -0.27 -1.10 -17.68
CA LYS A 137 -1.54 -0.75 -18.35
C LYS A 137 -2.67 -0.62 -17.32
N SER A 138 -2.37 0.09 -16.22
CA SER A 138 -3.25 0.20 -15.06
C SER A 138 -4.56 0.91 -15.41
N LYS A 139 -5.69 0.33 -14.97
CA LYS A 139 -7.04 0.87 -15.18
C LYS A 139 -7.98 0.38 -14.08
N PRO A 140 -9.02 1.11 -13.70
CA PRO A 140 -10.05 0.64 -12.79
C PRO A 140 -10.88 -0.51 -13.41
N GLY A 141 -11.65 -1.20 -12.57
CA GLY A 141 -12.61 -2.21 -12.95
C GLY A 141 -12.29 -3.60 -12.41
N ILE A 142 -13.20 -4.19 -11.60
CA ILE A 142 -13.02 -5.50 -10.97
C ILE A 142 -12.71 -6.58 -12.02
N LEU A 143 -13.51 -6.65 -13.10
CA LEU A 143 -13.33 -7.67 -14.15
C LEU A 143 -11.97 -7.54 -14.84
N LYS A 144 -11.52 -6.31 -15.12
CA LYS A 144 -10.21 -6.08 -15.72
C LYS A 144 -9.09 -6.50 -14.77
N ASN A 145 -9.22 -6.17 -13.50
CA ASN A 145 -8.23 -6.51 -12.49
C ASN A 145 -8.20 -8.01 -12.17
N LEU A 146 -9.30 -8.73 -12.38
CA LEU A 146 -9.33 -10.19 -12.32
C LEU A 146 -8.40 -10.83 -13.37
N ILE A 147 -8.25 -10.20 -14.55
CA ILE A 147 -7.37 -10.66 -15.63
C ILE A 147 -5.93 -10.20 -15.37
N LYS A 148 -5.74 -8.91 -15.13
CA LYS A 148 -4.43 -8.27 -14.89
C LYS A 148 -4.53 -7.23 -13.79
N ASN A 149 -3.88 -7.51 -12.66
CA ASN A 149 -3.87 -6.61 -11.51
C ASN A 149 -3.24 -5.25 -11.84
N SER A 150 -3.97 -4.16 -11.58
CA SER A 150 -3.50 -2.78 -11.69
C SER A 150 -3.10 -2.17 -10.35
N TYR A 151 -3.51 -2.78 -9.25
CA TYR A 151 -3.26 -2.22 -7.93
C TYR A 151 -1.80 -2.40 -7.52
N VAL A 152 -1.25 -1.39 -6.87
CA VAL A 152 0.11 -1.35 -6.35
C VAL A 152 0.06 -0.67 -4.99
N GLY A 153 0.48 -1.38 -3.94
CA GLY A 153 0.33 -0.94 -2.55
C GLY A 153 0.94 0.42 -2.29
N CYS A 154 2.21 0.63 -2.59
CA CYS A 154 2.90 1.90 -2.34
C CYS A 154 2.31 3.12 -3.09
N CYS A 155 1.48 2.87 -4.11
CA CYS A 155 0.74 3.89 -4.85
C CYS A 155 -0.70 4.09 -4.34
N MET A 156 -1.11 3.44 -3.26
CA MET A 156 -2.50 3.38 -2.81
C MET A 156 -2.74 4.19 -1.56
N ALA A 157 -3.90 4.89 -1.53
CA ALA A 157 -4.53 5.39 -0.32
C ALA A 157 -6.01 5.02 -0.32
N PHE A 158 -6.62 4.85 0.86
CA PHE A 158 -8.03 4.46 0.97
C PHE A 158 -8.70 5.02 2.24
N ARG A 159 -10.03 5.10 2.22
CA ARG A 159 -10.81 5.56 3.37
C ARG A 159 -10.84 4.52 4.48
N LYS A 160 -10.78 4.97 5.73
CA LYS A 160 -10.86 4.15 6.95
C LYS A 160 -12.08 3.23 6.98
N GLU A 161 -13.19 3.64 6.39
CA GLU A 161 -14.42 2.85 6.32
C GLU A 161 -14.25 1.48 5.62
N LEU A 162 -13.17 1.30 4.85
CA LEU A 162 -12.85 0.00 4.27
C LEU A 162 -12.25 -0.99 5.28
N ILE A 163 -11.67 -0.53 6.39
CA ILE A 163 -10.96 -1.40 7.36
C ILE A 163 -11.83 -2.57 7.84
N PRO A 164 -13.08 -2.38 8.32
CA PRO A 164 -13.90 -3.49 8.78
C PRO A 164 -14.28 -4.47 7.66
N VAL A 165 -14.29 -4.02 6.41
CA VAL A 165 -14.55 -4.87 5.24
C VAL A 165 -13.32 -5.69 4.84
N ILE A 166 -12.15 -5.05 4.81
CA ILE A 166 -10.92 -5.69 4.34
C ILE A 166 -10.24 -6.54 5.43
N CYS A 167 -10.39 -6.21 6.70
CA CYS A 167 -9.75 -6.94 7.80
C CYS A 167 -10.72 -7.90 8.52
N PRO A 168 -10.31 -9.16 8.75
CA PRO A 168 -9.03 -9.77 8.39
C PRO A 168 -8.90 -10.05 6.89
N ILE A 169 -7.69 -9.87 6.33
CA ILE A 169 -7.44 -10.22 4.93
C ILE A 169 -7.51 -11.75 4.79
N PRO A 170 -8.28 -12.28 3.81
CA PRO A 170 -8.41 -13.72 3.61
C PRO A 170 -7.05 -14.39 3.38
N LYS A 171 -6.87 -15.60 3.91
CA LYS A 171 -5.60 -16.36 3.78
C LYS A 171 -5.25 -16.69 2.33
N GLU A 172 -6.28 -16.86 1.50
CA GLU A 172 -6.21 -17.16 0.08
C GLU A 172 -5.77 -15.94 -0.74
N MET A 173 -5.90 -14.73 -0.17
CA MET A 173 -5.54 -13.51 -0.87
C MET A 173 -4.01 -13.37 -0.91
N TYR A 174 -3.47 -13.33 -2.12
CA TYR A 174 -2.02 -13.34 -2.35
C TYR A 174 -1.36 -11.97 -2.17
N MET A 175 -2.11 -10.84 -2.32
CA MET A 175 -1.63 -9.46 -2.16
C MET A 175 -2.69 -8.59 -1.49
N HIS A 176 -2.26 -7.77 -0.55
CA HIS A 176 -3.11 -6.86 0.21
C HIS A 176 -3.71 -5.75 -0.68
N ASP A 177 -2.91 -5.19 -1.57
CA ASP A 177 -3.31 -4.12 -2.50
C ASP A 177 -4.44 -4.56 -3.44
N TYR A 178 -4.36 -5.78 -3.96
CA TYR A 178 -5.42 -6.37 -4.78
C TYR A 178 -6.74 -6.46 -4.00
N TRP A 179 -6.69 -6.93 -2.76
CA TRP A 179 -7.86 -7.07 -1.90
C TRP A 179 -8.51 -5.73 -1.57
N ILE A 180 -7.68 -4.75 -1.16
CA ILE A 180 -8.14 -3.40 -0.80
C ILE A 180 -8.76 -2.71 -2.02
N GLY A 181 -8.08 -2.74 -3.18
CA GLY A 181 -8.59 -2.15 -4.41
C GLY A 181 -9.91 -2.76 -4.86
N THR A 182 -10.03 -4.10 -4.76
CA THR A 182 -11.29 -4.81 -5.09
C THR A 182 -12.42 -4.41 -4.13
N ALA A 183 -12.14 -4.30 -2.83
CA ALA A 183 -13.13 -3.86 -1.84
C ALA A 183 -13.57 -2.42 -2.11
N ALA A 184 -12.64 -1.54 -2.44
CA ALA A 184 -12.94 -0.15 -2.77
C ALA A 184 -13.84 -0.01 -4.01
N GLU A 185 -13.56 -0.78 -5.08
CA GLU A 185 -14.43 -0.80 -6.28
C GLU A 185 -15.83 -1.41 -6.01
N TYR A 186 -15.92 -2.32 -5.07
CA TYR A 186 -17.22 -2.90 -4.69
C TYR A 186 -18.07 -1.93 -3.86
N MET A 187 -17.46 -1.09 -3.04
CA MET A 187 -18.13 -0.15 -2.15
C MET A 187 -18.34 1.26 -2.75
N GLY A 188 -17.68 1.58 -3.85
CA GLY A 188 -17.77 2.87 -4.51
C GLY A 188 -16.81 2.97 -5.69
N GLN A 189 -16.01 4.04 -5.73
CA GLN A 189 -15.11 4.30 -6.85
C GLN A 189 -13.64 4.17 -6.43
N VAL A 190 -12.81 3.70 -7.36
CA VAL A 190 -11.35 3.82 -7.28
C VAL A 190 -10.89 4.87 -8.29
N CYS A 191 -10.26 5.93 -7.80
CA CYS A 191 -9.70 6.99 -8.64
C CYS A 191 -8.26 6.66 -9.03
N PHE A 192 -7.92 6.81 -10.32
CA PHE A 192 -6.57 6.63 -10.84
C PHE A 192 -5.98 8.00 -11.24
N LEU A 193 -5.06 8.51 -10.41
CA LEU A 193 -4.34 9.76 -10.68
C LEU A 193 -3.13 9.46 -11.58
N LYS A 194 -3.00 10.22 -12.66
CA LYS A 194 -1.86 10.08 -13.59
C LYS A 194 -0.57 10.72 -13.08
N ASP A 195 -0.65 11.41 -11.95
CA ASP A 195 0.50 12.05 -11.33
C ASP A 195 1.46 10.99 -10.78
N LYS A 196 2.74 11.10 -11.08
CA LYS A 196 3.81 10.27 -10.55
C LYS A 196 4.21 10.80 -9.17
N LEU A 197 3.60 10.26 -8.10
CA LEU A 197 3.70 10.80 -6.75
C LEU A 197 4.71 10.06 -5.85
N ILE A 198 5.37 9.04 -6.38
CA ILE A 198 6.53 8.38 -5.75
C ILE A 198 7.64 8.12 -6.78
N GLY A 199 8.86 8.06 -6.30
CA GLY A 199 9.97 7.35 -6.93
C GLY A 199 9.89 5.88 -6.51
N TYR A 200 9.44 5.01 -7.41
CA TYR A 200 9.36 3.56 -7.18
C TYR A 200 10.74 2.95 -7.39
N ARG A 201 11.39 2.59 -6.28
CA ARG A 201 12.78 2.14 -6.29
C ARG A 201 12.89 0.69 -6.74
N ARG A 202 13.81 0.45 -7.68
CA ARG A 202 14.13 -0.89 -8.18
C ARG A 202 15.50 -1.31 -7.72
N HIS A 203 15.55 -2.38 -6.92
CA HIS A 203 16.76 -3.03 -6.42
C HIS A 203 16.57 -4.55 -6.38
N SER A 204 17.65 -5.30 -6.15
CA SER A 204 17.65 -6.77 -6.20
C SER A 204 16.73 -7.45 -5.17
N SER A 205 16.41 -6.76 -4.08
CA SER A 205 15.60 -7.30 -2.96
C SER A 205 14.10 -7.01 -3.08
N ASN A 206 13.61 -6.37 -4.16
CA ASN A 206 12.17 -6.15 -4.32
C ASN A 206 11.38 -7.46 -4.35
N VAL A 207 10.31 -7.55 -3.57
CA VAL A 207 9.43 -8.73 -3.48
C VAL A 207 8.70 -9.00 -4.80
N THR A 208 8.39 -7.96 -5.56
CA THR A 208 7.66 -8.07 -6.83
C THR A 208 8.61 -8.44 -7.97
N GLN A 209 8.75 -9.75 -8.23
CA GLN A 209 9.42 -10.23 -9.43
C GLN A 209 8.47 -10.19 -10.63
N MET A 210 8.99 -9.81 -11.81
CA MET A 210 8.22 -9.76 -13.07
C MET A 210 8.03 -11.15 -13.73
N THR A 211 8.26 -12.26 -13.04
CA THR A 211 8.12 -13.61 -13.56
C THR A 211 6.68 -14.06 -13.56
N HIS A 212 6.19 -14.51 -14.70
CA HIS A 212 4.88 -15.13 -14.83
C HIS A 212 4.90 -16.51 -14.14
N GLY A 213 4.00 -16.72 -13.18
CA GLY A 213 3.78 -18.05 -12.60
C GLY A 213 3.20 -19.04 -13.62
N SER A 214 3.22 -20.34 -13.32
CA SER A 214 2.60 -21.37 -14.15
C SER A 214 1.11 -21.08 -14.39
N ILE A 215 0.54 -21.62 -15.47
CA ILE A 215 -0.87 -21.48 -15.84
C ILE A 215 -1.76 -21.94 -14.67
N ASP A 216 -1.43 -23.06 -14.04
CA ASP A 216 -2.18 -23.60 -12.90
C ASP A 216 -2.19 -22.64 -11.71
N PHE A 217 -1.07 -22.00 -11.43
CA PHE A 217 -0.98 -20.98 -10.39
C PHE A 217 -1.84 -19.76 -10.71
N MET A 218 -1.89 -19.33 -11.97
CA MET A 218 -2.73 -18.21 -12.39
C MET A 218 -4.23 -18.56 -12.32
N VAL A 219 -4.62 -19.79 -12.68
CA VAL A 219 -6.01 -20.27 -12.57
C VAL A 219 -6.42 -20.35 -11.10
N LYS A 220 -5.60 -20.97 -10.25
CA LYS A 220 -5.84 -21.05 -8.80
C LYS A 220 -6.04 -19.67 -8.18
N LYS A 221 -5.17 -18.72 -8.48
CA LYS A 221 -5.31 -17.33 -7.99
C LYS A 221 -6.67 -16.72 -8.36
N ARG A 222 -7.16 -16.93 -9.59
CA ARG A 222 -8.47 -16.41 -10.03
C ARG A 222 -9.62 -17.04 -9.27
N ILE A 223 -9.57 -18.35 -9.03
CA ILE A 223 -10.58 -19.06 -8.25
C ILE A 223 -10.60 -18.52 -6.82
N ASP A 224 -9.43 -18.34 -6.20
CA ASP A 224 -9.32 -17.80 -4.84
C ASP A 224 -9.86 -16.37 -4.75
N ILE A 225 -9.58 -15.53 -5.74
CA ILE A 225 -10.16 -14.18 -5.82
C ILE A 225 -11.70 -14.24 -5.91
N ILE A 226 -12.27 -15.10 -6.76
CA ILE A 226 -13.73 -15.22 -6.91
C ILE A 226 -14.37 -15.67 -5.59
N ARG A 227 -13.75 -16.61 -4.88
CA ARG A 227 -14.20 -17.00 -3.53
C ARG A 227 -14.17 -15.83 -2.54
N CYS A 228 -13.10 -15.04 -2.58
CA CYS A 228 -12.96 -13.85 -1.73
C CYS A 228 -14.00 -12.76 -2.07
N LEU A 229 -14.45 -12.64 -3.32
CA LEU A 229 -15.57 -11.73 -3.68
C LEU A 229 -16.87 -12.11 -2.97
N GLY A 230 -17.15 -13.41 -2.80
CA GLY A 230 -18.29 -13.89 -2.01
C GLY A 230 -18.21 -13.46 -0.54
N LEU A 231 -17.02 -13.56 0.06
CA LEU A 231 -16.76 -13.08 1.42
C LEU A 231 -16.92 -11.56 1.52
N LEU A 232 -16.40 -10.82 0.54
CA LEU A 232 -16.53 -9.37 0.49
C LEU A 232 -17.99 -8.93 0.51
N LYS A 233 -18.81 -9.54 -0.37
CA LYS A 233 -20.25 -9.27 -0.45
C LYS A 233 -20.96 -9.53 0.89
N LYS A 234 -20.56 -10.59 1.60
CA LYS A 234 -21.11 -10.91 2.93
C LYS A 234 -20.76 -9.80 3.93
N ARG A 235 -19.48 -9.43 4.02
CA ARG A 235 -19.01 -8.40 4.97
C ARG A 235 -19.65 -7.03 4.75
N VAL A 236 -19.77 -6.61 3.48
CA VAL A 236 -20.43 -5.32 3.17
C VAL A 236 -21.89 -5.31 3.62
N ARG A 237 -22.60 -6.45 3.49
CA ARG A 237 -23.99 -6.56 3.98
C ARG A 237 -24.13 -6.56 5.50
N GLU A 238 -23.10 -6.97 6.22
CA GLU A 238 -23.09 -7.00 7.70
C GLU A 238 -22.79 -5.64 8.32
N ILE A 239 -22.26 -4.69 7.53
CA ILE A 239 -21.87 -3.34 8.00
C ILE A 239 -22.90 -2.28 7.57
N GLY A 240 -23.60 -2.47 6.46
CA GLY A 240 -24.66 -1.58 5.97
C GLY A 240 -26.03 -1.99 6.47
#